data_64c7a7c194bed0e43f7ef06738f763b8
#
_entry.id   64c7a7c194bed0e43f7ef06738f763b8
#
_cell.length_a   1.000
_cell.length_b   1.000
_cell.length_c   1.000
_cell.angle_alpha   90.00
_cell.angle_beta   90.00
_cell.angle_gamma   90.00
#
_symmetry.space_group_name_H-M   'P 1'
#
loop_
_entity.id
_entity.type
_entity.pdbx_description
1 polymer ?
#
loop_
_entity_poly.entity_id
_entity_poly.type
_entity_poly.pdbx_seq_one_letter_code
_entity_poly.pdbx_strand_id
1 'polypeptide(L)'
;MNIAKELLIEKAKEGYTVCYVDACPLRNQCLRWLVGQHMPQTCNSYRCVNPHFEGVATTECPMYRSDQKVRYAKGMTRIFTGDMPKRLEPAVRYGIIGQTNRTYYFEYRNGSRLIPPALQEKIRKLFRDNGWTEEVMFDDYVEDYYW
;
A
#
# COMPACT_ATOMS: atom_id res chain seq x y z
N MET A 1 10.82 -11.11 11.58
CA MET A 1 9.83 -12.20 11.39
C MET A 1 10.00 -12.80 10.00
N ASN A 2 9.95 -14.12 9.93
CA ASN A 2 10.04 -14.78 8.64
C ASN A 2 8.68 -14.83 7.96
N ILE A 3 8.63 -14.38 6.71
CA ILE A 3 7.44 -14.49 5.88
C ILE A 3 7.27 -15.97 5.48
N ALA A 4 6.04 -16.46 5.48
CA ALA A 4 5.77 -17.83 5.07
C ALA A 4 6.23 -18.07 3.63
N LYS A 5 6.98 -19.13 3.42
CA LYS A 5 7.51 -19.50 2.10
C LYS A 5 6.42 -19.67 1.06
N GLU A 6 5.29 -20.23 1.46
CA GLU A 6 4.13 -20.46 0.62
C GLU A 6 3.58 -19.15 0.06
N LEU A 7 3.53 -18.09 0.89
CA LEU A 7 3.08 -16.77 0.47
C LEU A 7 4.02 -16.15 -0.56
N LEU A 8 5.35 -16.31 -0.37
CA LEU A 8 6.34 -15.81 -1.33
C LEU A 8 6.22 -16.51 -2.68
N ILE A 9 6.00 -17.82 -2.68
CA ILE A 9 5.78 -18.62 -3.89
C ILE A 9 4.48 -18.17 -4.59
N GLU A 10 3.42 -17.94 -3.83
CA GLU A 10 2.15 -17.46 -4.37
C GLU A 10 2.32 -16.11 -5.06
N LYS A 11 3.00 -15.16 -4.41
CA LYS A 11 3.30 -13.85 -5.00
C LYS A 11 4.14 -13.95 -6.27
N ALA A 12 5.11 -14.85 -6.30
CA ALA A 12 5.90 -15.11 -7.52
C ALA A 12 5.02 -15.59 -8.66
N LYS A 13 4.09 -16.52 -8.39
CA LYS A 13 3.14 -17.03 -9.39
C LYS A 13 2.15 -15.97 -9.88
N GLU A 14 1.78 -15.02 -9.04
CA GLU A 14 0.88 -13.91 -9.40
C GLU A 14 1.53 -12.87 -10.32
N GLY A 15 2.83 -12.98 -10.59
CA GLY A 15 3.56 -12.03 -11.42
C GLY A 15 4.06 -10.80 -10.70
N TYR A 16 4.27 -10.88 -9.38
CA TYR A 16 4.87 -9.81 -8.59
C TYR A 16 6.26 -9.45 -9.16
N THR A 17 6.55 -8.16 -9.28
CA THR A 17 7.85 -7.70 -9.79
C THR A 17 8.94 -8.00 -8.78
N VAL A 18 9.87 -8.86 -9.13
CA VAL A 18 10.97 -9.31 -8.27
C VAL A 18 12.24 -8.50 -8.50
N CYS A 19 13.26 -8.73 -7.68
CA CYS A 19 14.59 -8.13 -7.82
C CYS A 19 15.66 -9.18 -7.56
N TYR A 20 16.73 -9.14 -8.37
CA TYR A 20 17.86 -10.06 -8.25
C TYR A 20 19.20 -9.35 -8.05
N VAL A 21 19.19 -8.08 -7.60
CA VAL A 21 20.44 -7.34 -7.35
C VAL A 21 21.08 -7.83 -6.05
N ASP A 22 22.04 -8.73 -6.19
CA ASP A 22 22.70 -9.40 -5.06
C ASP A 22 23.50 -8.45 -4.17
N ALA A 23 24.06 -7.37 -4.75
CA ALA A 23 24.84 -6.38 -3.99
C ALA A 23 23.98 -5.38 -3.20
N CYS A 24 22.65 -5.47 -3.27
CA CYS A 24 21.75 -4.53 -2.60
C CYS A 24 21.85 -4.64 -1.08
N PRO A 25 22.08 -3.53 -0.34
CA PRO A 25 22.15 -3.56 1.11
C PRO A 25 20.82 -3.87 1.79
N LEU A 26 19.69 -3.68 1.10
CA LEU A 26 18.34 -3.92 1.62
C LEU A 26 17.76 -5.28 1.25
N ARG A 27 18.47 -6.10 0.50
CA ARG A 27 17.96 -7.34 -0.08
C ARG A 27 17.24 -8.26 0.93
N ASN A 28 17.83 -8.45 2.10
CA ASN A 28 17.29 -9.37 3.10
C ASN A 28 16.02 -8.88 3.79
N GLN A 29 15.67 -7.61 3.58
CA GLN A 29 14.49 -6.95 4.14
C GLN A 29 13.55 -6.45 3.04
N CYS A 30 13.78 -6.86 1.80
CA CYS A 30 13.01 -6.40 0.65
C CYS A 30 12.14 -7.52 0.09
N LEU A 31 10.82 -7.29 0.05
CA LEU A 31 9.87 -8.27 -0.49
C LEU A 31 10.20 -8.69 -1.92
N ARG A 32 10.66 -7.76 -2.76
CA ARG A 32 11.00 -8.07 -4.16
C ARG A 32 12.15 -9.05 -4.29
N TRP A 33 13.15 -8.90 -3.43
CA TRP A 33 14.25 -9.87 -3.36
C TRP A 33 13.77 -11.20 -2.79
N LEU A 34 13.03 -11.17 -1.67
CA LEU A 34 12.56 -12.39 -1.00
C LEU A 34 11.65 -13.22 -1.90
N VAL A 35 10.73 -12.58 -2.63
CA VAL A 35 9.87 -13.28 -3.61
C VAL A 35 10.72 -13.86 -4.74
N GLY A 36 11.73 -13.13 -5.22
CA GLY A 36 12.63 -13.60 -6.27
C GLY A 36 13.37 -14.89 -5.91
N GLN A 37 13.74 -15.06 -4.64
CA GLN A 37 14.43 -16.27 -4.15
C GLN A 37 13.51 -17.50 -4.17
N HIS A 38 12.21 -17.34 -4.35
CA HIS A 38 11.22 -18.42 -4.35
C HIS A 38 10.50 -18.54 -5.71
N MET A 39 11.10 -18.03 -6.78
CA MET A 39 10.56 -18.15 -8.13
C MET A 39 10.45 -19.62 -8.54
N PRO A 40 9.24 -20.12 -8.90
CA PRO A 40 9.08 -21.52 -9.30
C PRO A 40 9.81 -21.82 -10.61
N GLN A 41 10.39 -23.02 -10.71
CA GLN A 41 11.04 -23.50 -11.95
C GLN A 41 10.06 -23.67 -13.12
N THR A 42 8.77 -23.73 -12.84
CA THR A 42 7.71 -23.78 -13.85
C THR A 42 7.42 -22.44 -14.50
N CYS A 43 7.94 -21.36 -13.94
CA CYS A 43 7.78 -20.00 -14.45
C CYS A 43 8.87 -19.71 -15.47
N ASN A 44 8.51 -19.59 -16.75
CA ASN A 44 9.46 -19.37 -17.83
C ASN A 44 9.85 -17.90 -18.06
N SER A 45 9.10 -16.97 -17.46
CA SER A 45 9.36 -15.53 -17.55
C SER A 45 8.77 -14.81 -16.35
N TYR A 46 9.33 -13.66 -16.01
CA TYR A 46 8.88 -12.86 -14.88
C TYR A 46 9.25 -11.38 -15.08
N ARG A 47 8.57 -10.51 -14.36
CA ARG A 47 8.93 -9.10 -14.30
C ARG A 47 10.00 -8.87 -13.23
N CYS A 48 11.03 -8.12 -13.59
CA CYS A 48 12.15 -7.82 -12.71
C CYS A 48 12.41 -6.30 -12.66
N VAL A 49 12.86 -5.82 -11.51
CA VAL A 49 13.31 -4.44 -11.34
C VAL A 49 14.49 -4.18 -12.29
N ASN A 50 14.47 -3.04 -12.98
CA ASN A 50 15.62 -2.59 -13.77
C ASN A 50 16.78 -2.21 -12.83
N PRO A 51 17.90 -2.94 -12.83
CA PRO A 51 19.02 -2.66 -11.92
C PRO A 51 19.74 -1.34 -12.25
N HIS A 52 19.50 -0.77 -13.42
CA HIS A 52 20.09 0.50 -13.85
C HIS A 52 19.20 1.72 -13.55
N PHE A 53 18.00 1.51 -13.01
CA PHE A 53 17.14 2.62 -12.61
C PHE A 53 17.78 3.38 -11.44
N GLU A 54 17.69 4.73 -11.49
CA GLU A 54 18.32 5.59 -10.51
C GLU A 54 17.88 5.25 -9.08
N GLY A 55 18.86 5.05 -8.18
CA GLY A 55 18.63 4.74 -6.76
C GLY A 55 18.43 3.26 -6.45
N VAL A 56 18.29 2.39 -7.45
CA VAL A 56 18.17 0.94 -7.21
C VAL A 56 19.45 0.38 -6.59
N ALA A 57 19.28 -0.54 -5.64
CA ALA A 57 20.35 -1.17 -4.87
C ALA A 57 21.11 -0.19 -3.95
N THR A 58 20.49 0.89 -3.57
CA THR A 58 20.96 1.80 -2.52
C THR A 58 20.07 1.72 -1.28
N THR A 59 20.49 2.36 -0.18
CA THR A 59 19.67 2.46 1.04
C THR A 59 18.37 3.25 0.85
N GLU A 60 18.25 4.01 -0.24
CA GLU A 60 17.07 4.80 -0.60
C GLU A 60 16.42 4.29 -1.90
N CYS A 61 16.49 3.00 -2.14
CA CYS A 61 15.95 2.38 -3.35
C CYS A 61 14.46 2.68 -3.53
N PRO A 62 14.06 3.29 -4.68
CA PRO A 62 12.65 3.63 -4.94
C PRO A 62 11.77 2.40 -5.14
N MET A 63 12.37 1.24 -5.44
CA MET A 63 11.67 -0.02 -5.63
C MET A 63 11.60 -0.87 -4.36
N TYR A 64 12.18 -0.39 -3.26
CA TYR A 64 12.16 -1.10 -1.98
C TYR A 64 10.74 -1.35 -1.47
N ARG A 65 10.51 -2.57 -1.02
CA ARG A 65 9.27 -2.97 -0.32
C ARG A 65 9.66 -3.70 0.95
N SER A 66 9.36 -3.08 2.08
CA SER A 66 9.72 -3.64 3.39
C SER A 66 9.04 -4.98 3.64
N ASP A 67 9.77 -5.89 4.29
CA ASP A 67 9.26 -7.16 4.81
C ASP A 67 8.46 -7.00 6.11
N GLN A 68 8.24 -5.77 6.56
CA GLN A 68 7.40 -5.48 7.71
C GLN A 68 5.96 -5.23 7.29
N LYS A 69 5.02 -5.74 8.08
CA LYS A 69 3.60 -5.47 7.86
C LYS A 69 3.27 -4.01 8.13
N VAL A 70 2.34 -3.47 7.36
CA VAL A 70 1.78 -2.14 7.57
C VAL A 70 0.31 -2.25 7.97
N ARG A 71 -0.20 -1.21 8.63
CA ARG A 71 -1.59 -1.18 9.09
C ARG A 71 -2.48 -0.52 8.04
N TYR A 72 -3.22 -1.33 7.30
CA TYR A 72 -4.24 -0.86 6.37
C TYR A 72 -5.52 -0.52 7.11
N ALA A 73 -6.23 0.52 6.68
CA ALA A 73 -7.61 0.74 7.07
C ALA A 73 -8.55 -0.03 6.12
N LYS A 74 -9.63 -0.55 6.67
CA LYS A 74 -10.62 -1.33 5.94
C LYS A 74 -12.01 -0.73 6.13
N GLY A 75 -12.47 -0.05 5.10
CA GLY A 75 -13.76 0.63 5.14
C GLY A 75 -13.68 2.04 5.74
N MET A 76 -14.50 2.95 5.22
CA MET A 76 -14.59 4.33 5.67
C MET A 76 -16.03 4.86 5.64
N THR A 77 -17.00 4.00 6.03
CA THR A 77 -18.41 4.41 6.09
C THR A 77 -18.70 5.36 7.25
N ARG A 78 -17.80 5.39 8.25
CA ARG A 78 -17.96 6.18 9.48
C ARG A 78 -17.04 7.40 9.57
N ILE A 79 -16.33 7.74 8.49
CA ILE A 79 -15.44 8.92 8.52
C ILE A 79 -16.19 10.24 8.60
N PHE A 80 -17.44 10.27 8.12
CA PHE A 80 -18.31 11.44 8.25
C PHE A 80 -19.32 11.21 9.36
N THR A 81 -19.39 12.14 10.31
CA THR A 81 -20.29 12.09 11.47
C THR A 81 -21.31 13.23 11.43
N GLY A 82 -22.42 13.07 12.15
CA GLY A 82 -23.51 14.02 12.12
C GLY A 82 -23.20 15.41 12.73
N ASP A 83 -22.11 15.51 13.50
CA ASP A 83 -21.62 16.75 14.11
C ASP A 83 -20.67 17.55 13.22
N MET A 84 -20.30 16.99 12.05
CA MET A 84 -19.45 17.68 11.08
C MET A 84 -20.23 18.74 10.29
N PRO A 85 -19.57 19.85 9.90
CA PRO A 85 -20.19 20.83 8.99
C PRO A 85 -20.62 20.19 7.68
N LYS A 86 -21.79 20.55 7.19
CA LYS A 86 -22.36 19.94 5.94
C LYS A 86 -21.45 20.06 4.72
N ARG A 87 -20.65 21.13 4.64
CA ARG A 87 -19.72 21.37 3.53
C ARG A 87 -18.49 20.45 3.56
N LEU A 88 -18.19 19.84 4.72
CA LEU A 88 -16.99 19.04 4.92
C LEU A 88 -17.05 17.75 4.08
N GLU A 89 -18.16 17.04 4.12
CA GLU A 89 -18.31 15.76 3.42
C GLU A 89 -18.04 15.86 1.92
N PRO A 90 -18.70 16.75 1.15
CA PRO A 90 -18.41 16.85 -0.28
C PRO A 90 -16.98 17.31 -0.57
N ALA A 91 -16.42 18.22 0.21
CA ALA A 91 -15.06 18.71 0.02
C ALA A 91 -14.04 17.57 0.20
N VAL A 92 -14.15 16.78 1.26
CA VAL A 92 -13.26 15.65 1.52
C VAL A 92 -13.47 14.52 0.51
N ARG A 93 -14.74 14.18 0.20
CA ARG A 93 -15.06 13.12 -0.77
C ARG A 93 -14.46 13.41 -2.14
N TYR A 94 -14.67 14.61 -2.67
CA TYR A 94 -14.10 14.99 -3.97
C TYR A 94 -12.58 15.10 -3.92
N GLY A 95 -12.01 15.50 -2.79
CA GLY A 95 -10.56 15.48 -2.58
C GLY A 95 -9.98 14.06 -2.66
N ILE A 96 -10.63 13.08 -2.07
CA ILE A 96 -10.21 11.66 -2.14
C ILE A 96 -10.36 11.15 -3.58
N ILE A 97 -11.49 11.43 -4.23
CA ILE A 97 -11.74 11.04 -5.63
C ILE A 97 -10.66 11.65 -6.55
N GLY A 98 -10.28 12.90 -6.33
CA GLY A 98 -9.25 13.57 -7.11
C GLY A 98 -7.85 12.97 -6.95
N GLN A 99 -7.55 12.38 -5.80
CA GLN A 99 -6.27 11.72 -5.54
C GLN A 99 -6.25 10.24 -5.97
N THR A 100 -7.41 9.67 -6.23
CA THR A 100 -7.59 8.28 -6.64
C THR A 100 -8.44 8.22 -7.91
N ASN A 101 -9.64 7.71 -7.80
CA ASN A 101 -10.71 7.80 -8.78
C ASN A 101 -12.04 7.44 -8.09
N ARG A 102 -13.14 7.64 -8.80
CA ARG A 102 -14.48 7.41 -8.26
C ARG A 102 -14.70 5.94 -7.87
N THR A 103 -14.25 5.00 -8.70
CA THR A 103 -14.41 3.56 -8.44
C THR A 103 -13.66 3.16 -7.18
N TYR A 104 -12.40 3.58 -7.05
CA TYR A 104 -11.58 3.29 -5.88
C TYR A 104 -12.15 3.93 -4.61
N TYR A 105 -12.71 5.14 -4.70
CA TYR A 105 -13.36 5.77 -3.57
C TYR A 105 -14.45 4.88 -2.96
N PHE A 106 -15.34 4.32 -3.80
CA PHE A 106 -16.39 3.43 -3.31
C PHE A 106 -15.85 2.08 -2.81
N GLU A 107 -14.82 1.56 -3.44
CA GLU A 107 -14.13 0.34 -2.98
C GLU A 107 -13.45 0.56 -1.62
N TYR A 108 -12.79 1.70 -1.42
CA TYR A 108 -12.24 2.08 -0.11
C TYR A 108 -13.35 2.24 0.92
N ARG A 109 -14.44 2.87 0.54
CA ARG A 109 -15.55 3.11 1.45
C ARG A 109 -16.18 1.83 1.95
N ASN A 110 -16.43 0.85 1.07
CA ASN A 110 -17.09 -0.41 1.43
C ASN A 110 -16.15 -1.48 1.98
N GLY A 111 -14.84 -1.23 2.01
CA GLY A 111 -13.83 -2.15 2.54
C GLY A 111 -13.35 -3.21 1.56
N SER A 112 -13.79 -3.20 0.29
CA SER A 112 -13.30 -4.14 -0.71
C SER A 112 -11.87 -3.85 -1.18
N ARG A 113 -11.42 -2.62 -0.99
CA ARG A 113 -10.04 -2.20 -1.23
C ARG A 113 -9.45 -1.63 0.06
N LEU A 114 -8.32 -2.14 0.50
CA LEU A 114 -7.65 -1.68 1.71
C LEU A 114 -7.01 -0.31 1.47
N ILE A 115 -7.08 0.55 2.48
CA ILE A 115 -6.53 1.91 2.45
C ILE A 115 -5.12 1.88 3.03
N PRO A 116 -4.06 2.08 2.20
CA PRO A 116 -2.69 2.06 2.71
C PRO A 116 -2.38 3.25 3.61
N PRO A 117 -1.35 3.16 4.48
CA PRO A 117 -1.02 4.23 5.44
C PRO A 117 -0.84 5.61 4.80
N ALA A 118 -0.20 5.68 3.63
CA ALA A 118 0.00 6.95 2.93
C ALA A 118 -1.33 7.61 2.54
N LEU A 119 -2.30 6.83 2.06
CA LEU A 119 -3.62 7.34 1.71
C LEU A 119 -4.43 7.72 2.96
N GLN A 120 -4.31 6.96 4.05
CA GLN A 120 -4.93 7.33 5.33
C GLN A 120 -4.48 8.72 5.76
N GLU A 121 -3.18 9.02 5.65
CA GLU A 121 -2.64 10.33 6.03
C GLU A 121 -3.12 11.44 5.08
N LYS A 122 -3.22 11.17 3.79
CA LYS A 122 -3.80 12.12 2.83
C LYS A 122 -5.26 12.43 3.15
N ILE A 123 -6.03 11.42 3.55
CA ILE A 123 -7.43 11.60 3.97
C ILE A 123 -7.50 12.46 5.23
N ARG A 124 -6.68 12.18 6.24
CA ARG A 124 -6.61 13.00 7.46
C ARG A 124 -6.24 14.44 7.14
N LYS A 125 -5.30 14.65 6.22
CA LYS A 125 -4.91 15.98 5.76
C LYS A 125 -6.08 16.73 5.11
N LEU A 126 -6.88 16.07 4.28
CA LEU A 126 -8.07 16.66 3.68
C LEU A 126 -9.07 17.14 4.73
N PHE A 127 -9.26 16.38 5.80
CA PHE A 127 -10.10 16.81 6.93
C PHE A 127 -9.51 18.05 7.61
N ARG A 128 -8.21 18.04 7.91
CA ARG A 128 -7.54 19.19 8.54
C ARG A 128 -7.60 20.45 7.69
N ASP A 129 -7.34 20.30 6.39
CA ASP A 129 -7.38 21.43 5.43
C ASP A 129 -8.79 22.05 5.31
N ASN A 130 -9.82 21.30 5.65
CA ASN A 130 -11.21 21.75 5.66
C ASN A 130 -11.72 22.11 7.07
N GLY A 131 -10.82 22.26 8.05
CA GLY A 131 -11.12 22.76 9.38
C GLY A 131 -11.53 21.71 10.41
N TRP A 132 -11.44 20.42 10.10
CA TRP A 132 -11.74 19.36 11.05
C TRP A 132 -10.46 18.87 11.71
N THR A 133 -10.36 19.07 13.02
CA THR A 133 -9.14 18.75 13.80
C THR A 133 -9.27 17.50 14.66
N GLU A 134 -10.46 16.92 14.77
CA GLU A 134 -10.68 15.69 15.51
C GLU A 134 -10.23 14.46 14.72
N GLU A 135 -10.09 13.33 15.40
CA GLU A 135 -9.65 12.08 14.81
C GLU A 135 -10.63 11.58 13.74
N VAL A 136 -10.09 11.08 12.64
CA VAL A 136 -10.86 10.43 11.58
C VAL A 136 -10.92 8.94 11.86
N MET A 137 -12.12 8.40 11.99
CA MET A 137 -12.35 7.00 12.35
C MET A 137 -12.64 6.17 11.10
N PHE A 138 -11.73 5.25 10.77
CA PHE A 138 -12.00 4.20 9.78
C PHE A 138 -12.78 3.06 10.42
N ASP A 139 -13.43 2.23 9.59
CA ASP A 139 -14.32 1.18 10.09
C ASP A 139 -13.57 0.07 10.81
N ASP A 140 -12.42 -0.36 10.25
CA ASP A 140 -11.59 -1.42 10.79
C ASP A 140 -10.15 -1.27 10.30
N TYR A 141 -9.24 -2.12 10.80
CA TYR A 141 -7.83 -2.13 10.41
C TYR A 141 -7.36 -3.56 10.22
N VAL A 142 -6.44 -3.75 9.26
CA VAL A 142 -5.82 -5.03 8.94
C VAL A 142 -4.32 -4.83 8.77
N GLU A 143 -3.52 -5.71 9.35
CA GLU A 143 -2.07 -5.71 9.14
C GLU A 143 -1.70 -6.67 8.00
N ASP A 144 -1.00 -6.16 6.99
CA ASP A 144 -0.52 -6.95 5.86
C ASP A 144 0.72 -6.31 5.27
N TYR A 145 1.42 -7.06 4.42
CA TYR A 145 2.59 -6.55 3.70
C TYR A 145 2.17 -5.55 2.63
N TYR A 146 2.99 -4.53 2.42
CA TYR A 146 2.83 -3.59 1.32
C TYR A 146 3.58 -4.11 0.10
N TRP A 147 2.91 -4.94 -0.66
CA TRP A 147 3.45 -5.58 -1.87
C TRP A 147 3.78 -4.62 -3.00
#